data_f2ee341ff73471a57278ee7a2a1042a8
#
_entry.id   f2ee341ff73471a57278ee7a2a1042a8
#
_cell.length_a   1.000
_cell.length_b   1.000
_cell.length_c   1.000
_cell.angle_alpha   90.00
_cell.angle_beta   90.00
_cell.angle_gamma   90.00
#
_symmetry.space_group_name_H-M   'P 1'
#
loop_
_entity.id
_entity.type
_entity.pdbx_description
1 polymer ?
#
loop_
_entity_poly.entity_id
_entity_poly.type
_entity_poly.pdbx_seq_one_letter_code
_entity_poly.pdbx_strand_id
1 'polypeptide(L)'
;MHVIIPARYASTRLPGKPLLDIAGKPMIQHVYERARQSGAESVTVATDDERIRQACERFGAPVCMTGAQHRSGTERIGEAIVRLNIRPDDVVINVQGDEPVIAPALIRRVGEALARQTAASVATASVSIDSDDEYRSPNVVKVVCDKNGHALYFTRAAVPHARGSDTLPATALRHIGVYAYRAGFVGRYVSMPPSPLEDVEQLEQLRVLWHGERILVCQVPIGEAPKLSIDTPADLARAREQWKALTAV
;
A
#
# COMPACT_ATOMS: atom_id res chain seq x y z
N MET A 1 -8.87 1.15 14.40
CA MET A 1 -8.40 1.11 13.02
C MET A 1 -8.33 -0.34 12.54
N HIS A 2 -8.69 -0.55 11.28
CA HIS A 2 -8.88 -1.86 10.66
C HIS A 2 -7.90 -2.02 9.52
N VAL A 3 -7.29 -3.20 9.36
CA VAL A 3 -6.46 -3.52 8.20
C VAL A 3 -7.27 -4.42 7.27
N ILE A 4 -7.34 -4.05 5.99
CA ILE A 4 -7.89 -4.88 4.93
C ILE A 4 -6.77 -5.21 3.94
N ILE A 5 -6.60 -6.50 3.66
CA ILE A 5 -5.60 -7.02 2.73
C ILE A 5 -6.34 -7.49 1.48
N PRO A 6 -6.39 -6.68 0.40
CA PRO A 6 -7.00 -7.12 -0.85
C PRO A 6 -6.14 -8.19 -1.50
N ALA A 7 -6.76 -9.32 -1.87
CA ALA A 7 -6.07 -10.43 -2.52
C ALA A 7 -6.92 -10.97 -3.67
N ARG A 8 -6.31 -11.13 -4.85
CA ARG A 8 -6.94 -11.75 -6.02
C ARG A 8 -6.07 -12.87 -6.54
N TYR A 9 -6.71 -13.94 -7.02
CA TYR A 9 -5.97 -15.06 -7.62
C TYR A 9 -5.46 -14.72 -9.02
N ALA A 10 -6.27 -14.00 -9.79
CA ALA A 10 -5.93 -13.59 -11.13
C ALA A 10 -4.83 -12.50 -11.11
N SER A 11 -3.61 -12.93 -11.38
CA SER A 11 -2.45 -12.07 -11.60
C SER A 11 -1.80 -12.48 -12.93
N THR A 12 -1.58 -11.53 -13.83
CA THR A 12 -1.01 -11.79 -15.15
C THR A 12 0.46 -12.18 -15.09
N ARG A 13 1.23 -11.54 -14.21
CA ARG A 13 2.68 -11.77 -14.05
C ARG A 13 3.02 -12.95 -13.16
N LEU A 14 2.16 -13.24 -12.17
CA LEU A 14 2.36 -14.29 -11.17
C LEU A 14 1.00 -14.92 -10.80
N PRO A 15 0.47 -15.87 -11.58
CA PRO A 15 -0.82 -16.52 -11.30
C PRO A 15 -0.83 -17.17 -9.91
N GLY A 16 -1.91 -16.96 -9.15
CA GLY A 16 -2.03 -17.49 -7.80
C GLY A 16 -1.09 -16.85 -6.77
N LYS A 17 -0.54 -15.66 -7.07
CA LYS A 17 0.45 -14.91 -6.28
C LYS A 17 0.23 -14.99 -4.76
N PRO A 18 -0.98 -14.74 -4.20
CA PRO A 18 -1.19 -14.79 -2.74
C PRO A 18 -0.92 -16.15 -2.11
N LEU A 19 -1.01 -17.23 -2.89
CA LEU A 19 -0.85 -18.61 -2.42
C LEU A 19 0.55 -19.18 -2.65
N LEU A 20 1.45 -18.42 -3.28
CA LEU A 20 2.82 -18.87 -3.53
C LEU A 20 3.58 -19.04 -2.22
N ASP A 21 4.26 -20.19 -2.11
CA ASP A 21 5.05 -20.52 -0.93
C ASP A 21 6.30 -19.65 -0.80
N ILE A 22 6.50 -19.13 0.42
CA ILE A 22 7.72 -18.48 0.86
C ILE A 22 8.05 -19.05 2.24
N ALA A 23 9.16 -19.75 2.37
CA ALA A 23 9.61 -20.33 3.63
C ALA A 23 8.56 -21.19 4.35
N GLY A 24 7.80 -22.02 3.59
CA GLY A 24 6.80 -22.95 4.11
C GLY A 24 5.43 -22.34 4.42
N LYS A 25 5.18 -21.08 4.07
CA LYS A 25 3.88 -20.41 4.23
C LYS A 25 3.44 -19.72 2.95
N PRO A 26 2.13 -19.65 2.64
CA PRO A 26 1.66 -18.83 1.54
C PRO A 26 1.96 -17.35 1.78
N MET A 27 2.27 -16.61 0.70
CA MET A 27 2.61 -15.17 0.76
C MET A 27 1.58 -14.36 1.58
N ILE A 28 0.29 -14.61 1.38
CA ILE A 28 -0.78 -13.90 2.09
C ILE A 28 -0.74 -14.13 3.61
N GLN A 29 -0.25 -15.28 4.08
CA GLN A 29 -0.08 -15.55 5.51
C GLN A 29 0.98 -14.66 6.12
N HIS A 30 2.11 -14.44 5.43
CA HIS A 30 3.15 -13.53 5.90
C HIS A 30 2.62 -12.10 6.03
N VAL A 31 1.89 -11.61 5.01
CA VAL A 31 1.27 -10.28 5.05
C VAL A 31 0.29 -10.17 6.22
N TYR A 32 -0.56 -11.18 6.41
CA TYR A 32 -1.53 -11.21 7.51
C TYR A 32 -0.84 -11.18 8.88
N GLU A 33 0.18 -12.01 9.08
CA GLU A 33 0.94 -12.06 10.34
C GLU A 33 1.61 -10.72 10.66
N ARG A 34 2.19 -10.03 9.65
CA ARG A 34 2.75 -8.69 9.80
C ARG A 34 1.67 -7.65 10.13
N ALA A 35 0.55 -7.69 9.44
CA ALA A 35 -0.57 -6.80 9.71
C ALA A 35 -1.13 -6.98 11.13
N ARG A 36 -1.22 -8.21 11.63
CA ARG A 36 -1.63 -8.52 13.01
C ARG A 36 -0.71 -7.89 14.05
N GLN A 37 0.59 -7.83 13.79
CA GLN A 37 1.58 -7.23 14.69
C GLN A 37 1.52 -5.70 14.72
N SER A 38 0.76 -5.05 13.81
CA SER A 38 0.62 -3.59 13.79
C SER A 38 -0.19 -3.02 14.96
N GLY A 39 -0.92 -3.86 15.70
CA GLY A 39 -1.84 -3.42 16.74
C GLY A 39 -3.19 -2.93 16.21
N ALA A 40 -3.54 -3.27 14.97
CA ALA A 40 -4.87 -3.01 14.43
C ALA A 40 -5.95 -3.79 15.20
N GLU A 41 -7.13 -3.19 15.34
CA GLU A 41 -8.30 -3.79 15.99
C GLU A 41 -8.79 -5.03 15.23
N SER A 42 -8.77 -4.97 13.92
CA SER A 42 -9.07 -6.13 13.07
C SER A 42 -8.14 -6.18 11.86
N VAL A 43 -7.88 -7.41 11.38
CA VAL A 43 -7.17 -7.67 10.12
C VAL A 43 -7.99 -8.67 9.34
N THR A 44 -8.41 -8.30 8.13
CA THR A 44 -9.28 -9.12 7.27
C THR A 44 -8.71 -9.21 5.87
N VAL A 45 -8.69 -10.40 5.30
CA VAL A 45 -8.36 -10.61 3.88
C VAL A 45 -9.63 -10.44 3.04
N ALA A 46 -9.62 -9.55 2.06
CA ALA A 46 -10.72 -9.34 1.13
C ALA A 46 -10.39 -10.01 -0.22
N THR A 47 -11.20 -11.00 -0.62
CA THR A 47 -10.94 -11.79 -1.82
C THR A 47 -12.24 -12.24 -2.50
N ASP A 48 -12.15 -12.54 -3.80
CA ASP A 48 -13.20 -13.15 -4.62
C ASP A 48 -12.93 -14.64 -4.91
N ASP A 49 -11.81 -15.18 -4.40
CA ASP A 49 -11.34 -16.52 -4.76
C ASP A 49 -11.44 -17.51 -3.61
N GLU A 50 -12.14 -18.61 -3.85
CA GLU A 50 -12.39 -19.64 -2.85
C GLU A 50 -11.09 -20.32 -2.35
N ARG A 51 -10.07 -20.45 -3.22
CA ARG A 51 -8.77 -21.05 -2.85
C ARG A 51 -8.03 -20.17 -1.85
N ILE A 52 -8.12 -18.84 -2.02
CA ILE A 52 -7.54 -17.88 -1.08
C ILE A 52 -8.30 -17.95 0.25
N ARG A 53 -9.65 -17.99 0.22
CA ARG A 53 -10.47 -18.16 1.43
C ARG A 53 -10.05 -19.39 2.23
N GLN A 54 -10.01 -20.56 1.59
CA GLN A 54 -9.61 -21.82 2.23
C GLN A 54 -8.18 -21.78 2.77
N ALA A 55 -7.26 -21.13 2.07
CA ALA A 55 -5.90 -20.94 2.57
C ALA A 55 -5.88 -20.08 3.84
N CYS A 56 -6.61 -18.96 3.85
CA CYS A 56 -6.72 -18.06 4.99
C CYS A 56 -7.33 -18.75 6.22
N GLU A 57 -8.39 -19.53 6.02
CA GLU A 57 -9.04 -20.30 7.09
C GLU A 57 -8.09 -21.30 7.77
N ARG A 58 -7.17 -21.94 7.02
CA ARG A 58 -6.19 -22.88 7.58
C ARG A 58 -5.24 -22.24 8.58
N PHE A 59 -4.92 -20.96 8.44
CA PHE A 59 -4.10 -20.23 9.41
C PHE A 59 -4.89 -19.23 10.28
N GLY A 60 -6.24 -19.31 10.25
CA GLY A 60 -7.12 -18.56 11.15
C GLY A 60 -7.30 -17.08 10.80
N ALA A 61 -7.06 -16.66 9.54
CA ALA A 61 -7.32 -15.30 9.13
C ALA A 61 -8.79 -15.08 8.77
N PRO A 62 -9.44 -14.02 9.30
CA PRO A 62 -10.76 -13.60 8.86
C PRO A 62 -10.78 -13.24 7.38
N VAL A 63 -11.82 -13.68 6.68
CA VAL A 63 -11.99 -13.43 5.25
C VAL A 63 -13.32 -12.72 5.00
N CYS A 64 -13.28 -11.67 4.18
CA CYS A 64 -14.43 -11.03 3.59
C CYS A 64 -14.49 -11.41 2.10
N MET A 65 -15.48 -12.22 1.73
CA MET A 65 -15.72 -12.53 0.32
C MET A 65 -16.31 -11.30 -0.39
N THR A 66 -15.74 -10.93 -1.52
CA THR A 66 -16.12 -9.75 -2.33
C THR A 66 -16.38 -10.16 -3.77
N GLY A 67 -17.00 -9.29 -4.54
CA GLY A 67 -17.24 -9.53 -5.97
C GLY A 67 -15.96 -9.65 -6.79
N ALA A 68 -16.06 -10.31 -7.95
CA ALA A 68 -14.96 -10.49 -8.89
C ALA A 68 -14.77 -9.31 -9.86
N GLN A 69 -15.75 -8.35 -9.89
CA GLN A 69 -15.77 -7.23 -10.83
C GLN A 69 -14.79 -6.11 -10.51
N HIS A 70 -14.17 -6.12 -9.32
CA HIS A 70 -13.28 -5.05 -8.88
C HIS A 70 -11.99 -4.99 -9.71
N ARG A 71 -11.70 -3.81 -10.25
CA ARG A 71 -10.52 -3.55 -11.08
C ARG A 71 -9.29 -3.21 -10.25
N SER A 72 -9.49 -2.69 -9.02
CA SER A 72 -8.40 -2.31 -8.11
C SER A 72 -8.57 -2.87 -6.69
N GLY A 73 -7.48 -2.85 -5.91
CA GLY A 73 -7.51 -3.18 -4.48
C GLY A 73 -8.42 -2.22 -3.70
N THR A 74 -8.43 -0.93 -4.06
CA THR A 74 -9.23 0.09 -3.40
C THR A 74 -10.74 -0.12 -3.62
N GLU A 75 -11.16 -0.51 -4.82
CA GLU A 75 -12.56 -0.88 -5.09
C GLU A 75 -13.00 -2.07 -4.22
N ARG A 76 -12.15 -3.10 -4.12
CA ARG A 76 -12.41 -4.27 -3.27
C ARG A 76 -12.51 -3.91 -1.79
N ILE A 77 -11.66 -3.01 -1.31
CA ILE A 77 -11.72 -2.48 0.06
C ILE A 77 -13.04 -1.75 0.30
N GLY A 78 -13.52 -0.98 -0.67
CA GLY A 78 -14.80 -0.29 -0.58
C GLY A 78 -15.96 -1.25 -0.31
N GLU A 79 -16.05 -2.37 -1.04
CA GLU A 79 -17.05 -3.40 -0.77
C GLU A 79 -16.85 -4.06 0.60
N ALA A 80 -15.60 -4.38 0.95
CA ALA A 80 -15.30 -5.00 2.24
C ALA A 80 -15.68 -4.09 3.43
N ILE A 81 -15.49 -2.77 3.33
CA ILE A 81 -15.93 -1.79 4.35
C ILE A 81 -17.43 -1.91 4.61
N VAL A 82 -18.22 -1.98 3.55
CA VAL A 82 -19.70 -2.11 3.65
C VAL A 82 -20.07 -3.46 4.27
N ARG A 83 -19.50 -4.56 3.80
CA ARG A 83 -19.81 -5.92 4.31
C ARG A 83 -19.42 -6.12 5.76
N LEU A 84 -18.33 -5.48 6.21
CA LEU A 84 -17.83 -5.55 7.58
C LEU A 84 -18.46 -4.52 8.51
N ASN A 85 -19.39 -3.70 8.02
CA ASN A 85 -20.05 -2.61 8.76
C ASN A 85 -19.05 -1.66 9.45
N ILE A 86 -17.93 -1.33 8.78
CA ILE A 86 -16.93 -0.38 9.30
C ILE A 86 -17.54 1.03 9.24
N ARG A 87 -17.42 1.76 10.36
CA ARG A 87 -18.01 3.10 10.46
C ARG A 87 -17.29 4.11 9.55
N PRO A 88 -17.98 5.12 9.01
CA PRO A 88 -17.39 6.09 8.08
C PRO A 88 -16.14 6.83 8.62
N ASP A 89 -16.10 7.08 9.93
CA ASP A 89 -15.01 7.81 10.60
C ASP A 89 -13.84 6.90 10.99
N ASP A 90 -14.00 5.59 10.93
CA ASP A 90 -12.93 4.65 11.25
C ASP A 90 -11.83 4.70 10.19
N VAL A 91 -10.60 4.44 10.64
CA VAL A 91 -9.44 4.36 9.75
C VAL A 91 -9.29 2.93 9.24
N VAL A 92 -9.26 2.79 7.92
CA VAL A 92 -8.99 1.54 7.20
C VAL A 92 -7.63 1.62 6.53
N ILE A 93 -6.77 0.65 6.79
CA ILE A 93 -5.44 0.57 6.20
C ILE A 93 -5.44 -0.51 5.11
N ASN A 94 -5.05 -0.11 3.91
CA ASN A 94 -4.79 -1.01 2.78
C ASN A 94 -3.35 -1.51 2.86
N VAL A 95 -3.19 -2.79 3.17
CA VAL A 95 -1.90 -3.48 3.09
C VAL A 95 -1.95 -4.41 1.88
N GLN A 96 -1.08 -4.17 0.92
CA GLN A 96 -1.05 -4.97 -0.32
C GLN A 96 -0.66 -6.42 -0.03
N GLY A 97 -1.36 -7.36 -0.69
CA GLY A 97 -1.14 -8.81 -0.51
C GLY A 97 0.21 -9.33 -1.03
N ASP A 98 1.03 -8.47 -1.61
CA ASP A 98 2.36 -8.74 -2.17
C ASP A 98 3.53 -8.11 -1.39
N GLU A 99 3.24 -7.62 -0.18
CA GLU A 99 4.20 -7.00 0.74
C GLU A 99 4.48 -7.90 1.97
N PRO A 100 5.04 -9.13 1.79
CA PRO A 100 5.16 -10.10 2.88
C PRO A 100 6.17 -9.70 3.97
N VAL A 101 7.01 -8.71 3.70
CA VAL A 101 8.02 -8.17 4.63
C VAL A 101 7.71 -6.76 5.12
N ILE A 102 6.46 -6.29 4.92
CA ILE A 102 6.04 -4.96 5.41
C ILE A 102 6.27 -4.83 6.92
N ALA A 103 6.86 -3.71 7.36
CA ALA A 103 7.09 -3.47 8.78
C ALA A 103 5.76 -3.18 9.51
N PRO A 104 5.43 -3.89 10.60
CA PRO A 104 4.24 -3.60 11.40
C PRO A 104 4.20 -2.15 11.92
N ALA A 105 5.38 -1.58 12.23
CA ALA A 105 5.51 -0.19 12.65
C ALA A 105 5.05 0.80 11.57
N LEU A 106 5.35 0.52 10.30
CA LEU A 106 4.91 1.33 9.15
C LEU A 106 3.38 1.35 9.06
N ILE A 107 2.73 0.17 9.12
CA ILE A 107 1.27 0.04 9.08
C ILE A 107 0.63 0.87 10.19
N ARG A 108 1.11 0.72 11.43
CA ARG A 108 0.64 1.47 12.59
C ARG A 108 0.82 2.97 12.41
N ARG A 109 2.01 3.41 12.00
CA ARG A 109 2.36 4.84 11.83
C ARG A 109 1.43 5.55 10.85
N VAL A 110 1.17 4.95 9.69
CA VAL A 110 0.29 5.54 8.66
C VAL A 110 -1.16 5.63 9.17
N GLY A 111 -1.64 4.58 9.85
CA GLY A 111 -2.99 4.58 10.43
C GLY A 111 -3.15 5.62 11.55
N GLU A 112 -2.20 5.70 12.48
CA GLU A 112 -2.23 6.69 13.57
C GLU A 112 -2.08 8.12 13.06
N ALA A 113 -1.28 8.35 12.03
CA ALA A 113 -1.12 9.67 11.45
C ALA A 113 -2.44 10.18 10.88
N LEU A 114 -3.18 9.34 10.15
CA LEU A 114 -4.51 9.72 9.65
C LEU A 114 -5.51 9.89 10.80
N ALA A 115 -5.46 9.05 11.83
CA ALA A 115 -6.36 9.16 12.97
C ALA A 115 -6.25 10.51 13.69
N ARG A 116 -5.01 11.06 13.79
CA ARG A 116 -4.72 12.37 14.41
C ARG A 116 -4.99 13.56 13.49
N GLN A 117 -5.10 13.36 12.19
CA GLN A 117 -5.22 14.45 11.20
C GLN A 117 -6.63 14.50 10.62
N THR A 118 -7.37 15.57 10.96
CA THR A 118 -8.76 15.72 10.48
C THR A 118 -8.88 16.35 9.09
N ALA A 119 -7.81 17.04 8.64
CA ALA A 119 -7.81 17.76 7.36
C ALA A 119 -7.51 16.87 6.14
N ALA A 120 -7.17 15.59 6.34
CA ALA A 120 -6.88 14.67 5.26
C ALA A 120 -7.85 13.48 5.29
N SER A 121 -8.24 13.02 4.10
CA SER A 121 -9.07 11.82 3.90
C SER A 121 -8.22 10.57 3.72
N VAL A 122 -6.95 10.74 3.37
CA VAL A 122 -5.99 9.68 3.04
C VAL A 122 -4.66 9.96 3.71
N ALA A 123 -3.95 8.93 4.16
CA ALA A 123 -2.54 9.01 4.50
C ALA A 123 -1.75 7.92 3.76
N THR A 124 -0.49 8.21 3.49
CA THR A 124 0.47 7.28 2.90
C THR A 124 1.85 7.53 3.53
N ALA A 125 2.89 6.83 3.05
CA ALA A 125 4.23 6.99 3.57
C ALA A 125 5.25 7.38 2.50
N SER A 126 6.37 7.92 2.96
CA SER A 126 7.54 8.17 2.14
C SER A 126 8.83 7.92 2.92
N VAL A 127 9.92 7.74 2.20
CA VAL A 127 11.27 7.65 2.74
C VAL A 127 12.20 8.51 1.91
N SER A 128 13.27 9.02 2.52
CA SER A 128 14.31 9.75 1.78
C SER A 128 14.97 8.86 0.74
N ILE A 129 15.26 9.41 -0.44
CA ILE A 129 16.06 8.76 -1.47
C ILE A 129 17.53 9.07 -1.19
N ASP A 130 18.39 8.06 -1.21
CA ASP A 130 19.84 8.17 -0.99
C ASP A 130 20.66 7.70 -2.19
N SER A 131 20.01 7.28 -3.28
CA SER A 131 20.61 6.77 -4.51
C SER A 131 20.14 7.57 -5.73
N ASP A 132 21.10 8.03 -6.56
CA ASP A 132 20.78 8.72 -7.83
C ASP A 132 20.05 7.79 -8.81
N ASP A 133 20.38 6.51 -8.82
CA ASP A 133 19.69 5.50 -9.63
C ASP A 133 18.22 5.37 -9.24
N GLU A 134 17.94 5.34 -7.94
CA GLU A 134 16.57 5.30 -7.43
C GLU A 134 15.80 6.59 -7.77
N TYR A 135 16.45 7.75 -7.63
CA TYR A 135 15.86 9.05 -7.95
C TYR A 135 15.48 9.17 -9.43
N ARG A 136 16.33 8.69 -10.34
CA ARG A 136 16.09 8.77 -11.79
C ARG A 136 15.20 7.64 -12.32
N SER A 137 15.02 6.56 -11.56
CA SER A 137 14.23 5.42 -12.01
C SER A 137 12.74 5.76 -12.17
N PRO A 138 12.11 5.54 -13.33
CA PRO A 138 10.68 5.72 -13.53
C PRO A 138 9.84 4.65 -12.81
N ASN A 139 10.47 3.58 -12.33
CA ASN A 139 9.80 2.54 -11.53
C ASN A 139 9.66 2.95 -10.07
N VAL A 140 10.41 3.95 -9.62
CA VAL A 140 10.31 4.54 -8.28
C VAL A 140 9.41 5.77 -8.35
N VAL A 141 8.32 5.75 -7.59
CA VAL A 141 7.43 6.90 -7.50
C VAL A 141 7.99 7.90 -6.50
N LYS A 142 8.14 9.15 -6.93
CA LYS A 142 8.53 10.28 -6.06
C LYS A 142 7.29 11.00 -5.58
N VAL A 143 7.41 11.64 -4.42
CA VAL A 143 6.38 12.52 -3.86
C VAL A 143 6.98 13.84 -3.41
N VAL A 144 6.30 14.93 -3.72
CA VAL A 144 6.62 16.28 -3.23
C VAL A 144 5.53 16.69 -2.25
N CYS A 145 5.94 17.22 -1.08
CA CYS A 145 5.03 17.60 -0.01
C CYS A 145 5.11 19.09 0.29
N ASP A 146 4.02 19.63 0.86
CA ASP A 146 4.00 20.95 1.46
C ASP A 146 4.65 20.92 2.86
N LYS A 147 4.76 22.10 3.50
CA LYS A 147 5.32 22.24 4.85
C LYS A 147 4.57 21.50 5.95
N ASN A 148 3.32 21.08 5.69
CA ASN A 148 2.46 20.36 6.63
C ASN A 148 2.47 18.84 6.38
N GLY A 149 3.28 18.37 5.40
CA GLY A 149 3.38 16.99 5.01
C GLY A 149 2.25 16.52 4.08
N HIS A 150 1.44 17.42 3.50
CA HIS A 150 0.47 17.01 2.50
C HIS A 150 1.12 16.89 1.12
N ALA A 151 0.77 15.85 0.38
CA ALA A 151 1.26 15.66 -0.97
C ALA A 151 0.82 16.81 -1.89
N LEU A 152 1.77 17.40 -2.60
CA LEU A 152 1.53 18.32 -3.70
C LEU A 152 1.40 17.55 -5.02
N TYR A 153 2.24 16.54 -5.22
CA TYR A 153 2.20 15.70 -6.42
C TYR A 153 2.96 14.38 -6.22
N PHE A 154 2.51 13.33 -6.92
CA PHE A 154 3.21 12.06 -7.08
C PHE A 154 3.59 11.89 -8.54
N THR A 155 4.82 11.42 -8.82
CA THR A 155 5.30 11.27 -10.20
C THR A 155 6.40 10.21 -10.32
N ARG A 156 6.52 9.67 -11.53
CA ARG A 156 7.65 8.82 -11.91
C ARG A 156 8.87 9.62 -12.36
N ALA A 157 8.70 10.92 -12.67
CA ALA A 157 9.80 11.81 -13.00
C ALA A 157 10.74 12.05 -11.80
N ALA A 158 11.97 12.45 -12.06
CA ALA A 158 12.93 12.85 -11.05
C ALA A 158 12.56 14.24 -10.49
N VAL A 159 12.00 14.29 -9.29
CA VAL A 159 11.59 15.51 -8.59
C VAL A 159 12.01 15.48 -7.12
N PRO A 160 12.22 16.69 -6.49
CA PRO A 160 12.27 18.03 -7.08
C PRO A 160 13.54 18.24 -7.93
N HIS A 161 13.44 18.97 -9.04
CA HIS A 161 14.59 19.25 -9.90
C HIS A 161 15.53 20.30 -9.25
N ALA A 162 16.81 19.93 -9.08
CA ALA A 162 17.82 20.83 -8.58
C ALA A 162 18.33 21.75 -9.72
N ARG A 163 17.90 23.00 -9.76
CA ARG A 163 18.34 23.95 -10.79
C ARG A 163 19.85 24.18 -10.70
N GLY A 164 20.56 23.96 -11.80
CA GLY A 164 22.00 24.20 -11.89
C GLY A 164 22.88 23.12 -11.29
N SER A 165 22.31 21.97 -10.94
CA SER A 165 23.05 20.80 -10.42
C SER A 165 22.37 19.51 -10.87
N ASP A 166 23.15 18.49 -11.21
CA ASP A 166 22.67 17.13 -11.46
C ASP A 166 22.69 16.26 -10.21
N THR A 167 22.95 16.84 -9.04
CA THR A 167 23.01 16.09 -7.78
C THR A 167 21.62 15.74 -7.25
N LEU A 168 21.53 14.60 -6.58
CA LEU A 168 20.33 14.17 -5.86
C LEU A 168 19.95 15.21 -4.79
N PRO A 169 18.74 15.82 -4.86
CA PRO A 169 18.28 16.73 -3.82
C PRO A 169 18.05 16.01 -2.50
N ALA A 170 18.55 16.56 -1.39
CA ALA A 170 18.33 16.00 -0.04
C ALA A 170 16.85 15.93 0.36
N THR A 171 15.99 16.66 -0.34
CA THR A 171 14.53 16.66 -0.14
C THR A 171 13.78 15.66 -1.02
N ALA A 172 14.49 14.84 -1.83
CA ALA A 172 13.88 13.84 -2.66
C ALA A 172 13.29 12.70 -1.80
N LEU A 173 12.00 12.40 -2.04
CA LEU A 173 11.25 11.40 -1.29
C LEU A 173 10.72 10.31 -2.23
N ARG A 174 10.96 9.04 -1.87
CA ARG A 174 10.31 7.89 -2.48
C ARG A 174 8.99 7.62 -1.77
N HIS A 175 7.93 7.52 -2.52
CA HIS A 175 6.63 7.08 -2.04
C HIS A 175 6.63 5.59 -1.68
N ILE A 176 5.93 5.23 -0.61
CA ILE A 176 5.68 3.85 -0.17
C ILE A 176 4.19 3.57 -0.30
N GLY A 177 3.82 2.54 -1.08
CA GLY A 177 2.43 2.22 -1.47
C GLY A 177 1.53 1.64 -0.38
N VAL A 178 1.74 1.99 0.89
CA VAL A 178 0.81 1.69 1.99
C VAL A 178 -0.13 2.87 2.21
N TYR A 179 -1.42 2.62 2.36
CA TYR A 179 -2.42 3.68 2.50
C TYR A 179 -3.32 3.45 3.69
N ALA A 180 -3.64 4.53 4.38
CA ALA A 180 -4.76 4.59 5.30
C ALA A 180 -5.83 5.53 4.73
N TYR A 181 -7.09 5.18 4.91
CA TYR A 181 -8.25 5.92 4.45
C TYR A 181 -9.23 6.11 5.61
N ARG A 182 -9.97 7.22 5.62
CA ARG A 182 -11.24 7.23 6.34
C ARG A 182 -12.22 6.35 5.57
N ALA A 183 -12.91 5.44 6.25
CA ALA A 183 -13.77 4.46 5.60
C ALA A 183 -14.82 5.13 4.70
N GLY A 184 -15.46 6.22 5.16
CA GLY A 184 -16.41 6.99 4.36
C GLY A 184 -15.81 7.65 3.11
N PHE A 185 -14.51 7.92 3.10
CA PHE A 185 -13.85 8.44 1.91
C PHE A 185 -13.74 7.38 0.80
N VAL A 186 -13.49 6.11 1.16
CA VAL A 186 -13.33 5.04 0.15
C VAL A 186 -14.58 4.90 -0.72
N GLY A 187 -15.77 5.00 -0.11
CA GLY A 187 -17.02 4.99 -0.85
C GLY A 187 -17.13 6.14 -1.87
N ARG A 188 -16.68 7.35 -1.50
CA ARG A 188 -16.64 8.49 -2.43
C ARG A 188 -15.59 8.28 -3.52
N TYR A 189 -14.40 7.80 -3.16
CA TYR A 189 -13.30 7.54 -4.10
C TYR A 189 -13.70 6.59 -5.22
N VAL A 190 -14.40 5.50 -4.89
CA VAL A 190 -14.88 4.52 -5.90
C VAL A 190 -15.83 5.16 -6.93
N SER A 191 -16.55 6.21 -6.52
CA SER A 191 -17.45 6.96 -7.40
C SER A 191 -16.78 8.10 -8.17
N MET A 192 -15.52 8.45 -7.85
CA MET A 192 -14.78 9.50 -8.55
C MET A 192 -14.38 9.03 -9.95
N PRO A 193 -14.62 9.83 -11.00
CA PRO A 193 -14.08 9.51 -12.33
C PRO A 193 -12.54 9.53 -12.31
N PRO A 194 -11.88 8.68 -13.12
CA PRO A 194 -10.44 8.72 -13.30
C PRO A 194 -9.96 10.13 -13.70
N SER A 195 -8.73 10.45 -13.34
CA SER A 195 -8.12 11.73 -13.73
C SER A 195 -7.14 11.54 -14.90
N PRO A 196 -6.97 12.56 -15.78
CA PRO A 196 -5.97 12.49 -16.83
C PRO A 196 -4.54 12.26 -16.30
N LEU A 197 -4.23 12.77 -15.11
CA LEU A 197 -2.91 12.58 -14.49
C LEU A 197 -2.70 11.14 -14.03
N GLU A 198 -3.74 10.52 -13.47
CA GLU A 198 -3.73 9.10 -13.09
C GLU A 198 -3.48 8.21 -14.31
N ASP A 199 -4.14 8.52 -15.44
CA ASP A 199 -4.00 7.73 -16.66
C ASP A 199 -2.59 7.85 -17.27
N VAL A 200 -1.98 9.03 -17.25
CA VAL A 200 -0.64 9.27 -17.79
C VAL A 200 0.45 8.66 -16.91
N GLU A 201 0.40 8.93 -15.62
CA GLU A 201 1.42 8.45 -14.65
C GLU A 201 1.19 7.01 -14.21
N GLN A 202 0.00 6.43 -14.44
CA GLN A 202 -0.44 5.13 -13.93
C GLN A 202 -0.31 5.07 -12.39
N LEU A 203 -0.85 6.12 -11.72
CA LEU A 203 -0.80 6.34 -10.27
C LEU A 203 -2.19 6.70 -9.75
N GLU A 204 -2.89 5.71 -9.15
CA GLU A 204 -4.28 5.85 -8.67
C GLU A 204 -4.45 6.99 -7.65
N GLN A 205 -3.44 7.30 -6.84
CA GLN A 205 -3.51 8.35 -5.83
C GLN A 205 -3.60 9.76 -6.43
N LEU A 206 -3.25 9.95 -7.70
CA LEU A 206 -3.42 11.24 -8.38
C LEU A 206 -4.90 11.60 -8.55
N ARG A 207 -5.81 10.62 -8.62
CA ARG A 207 -7.26 10.85 -8.60
C ARG A 207 -7.69 11.61 -7.33
N VAL A 208 -7.13 11.23 -6.17
CA VAL A 208 -7.43 11.89 -4.89
C VAL A 208 -7.07 13.38 -4.95
N LEU A 209 -5.86 13.68 -5.39
CA LEU A 209 -5.38 15.07 -5.52
C LEU A 209 -6.15 15.86 -6.58
N TRP A 210 -6.45 15.23 -7.71
CA TRP A 210 -7.23 15.85 -8.81
C TRP A 210 -8.62 16.32 -8.35
N HIS A 211 -9.27 15.56 -7.48
CA HIS A 211 -10.58 15.92 -6.92
C HIS A 211 -10.50 16.83 -5.70
N GLY A 212 -9.32 17.42 -5.40
CA GLY A 212 -9.14 18.40 -4.34
C GLY A 212 -9.07 17.83 -2.92
N GLU A 213 -9.00 16.49 -2.80
CA GLU A 213 -8.82 15.82 -1.52
C GLU A 213 -7.34 15.82 -1.10
N ARG A 214 -7.07 15.74 0.19
CA ARG A 214 -5.71 15.82 0.72
C ARG A 214 -5.18 14.43 1.10
N ILE A 215 -3.91 14.19 0.76
CA ILE A 215 -3.15 13.01 1.18
C ILE A 215 -2.05 13.46 2.13
N LEU A 216 -2.10 13.00 3.37
CA LEU A 216 -1.00 13.16 4.33
C LEU A 216 0.12 12.17 4.00
N VAL A 217 1.35 12.62 3.92
CA VAL A 217 2.53 11.79 3.67
C VAL A 217 3.38 11.70 4.94
N CYS A 218 3.47 10.50 5.50
CA CYS A 218 4.27 10.23 6.67
C CYS A 218 5.70 9.88 6.24
N GLN A 219 6.66 10.74 6.47
CA GLN A 219 8.05 10.36 6.25
C GLN A 219 8.49 9.39 7.34
N VAL A 220 9.05 8.25 6.94
CA VAL A 220 9.49 7.19 7.85
C VAL A 220 11.00 6.96 7.75
N PRO A 221 11.63 6.39 8.80
CA PRO A 221 13.01 5.95 8.73
C PRO A 221 13.22 4.91 7.64
N ILE A 222 14.39 4.91 6.99
CA ILE A 222 14.72 3.98 5.90
C ILE A 222 14.59 2.50 6.32
N GLY A 223 14.85 2.19 7.58
CA GLY A 223 14.72 0.84 8.13
C GLY A 223 13.27 0.33 8.22
N GLU A 224 12.26 1.21 8.18
CA GLU A 224 10.84 0.85 8.17
C GLU A 224 10.29 0.70 6.75
N ALA A 225 11.03 1.17 5.73
CA ALA A 225 10.60 1.04 4.34
C ALA A 225 10.56 -0.43 3.92
N PRO A 226 9.57 -0.86 3.12
CA PRO A 226 9.55 -2.21 2.56
C PRO A 226 10.83 -2.50 1.78
N LYS A 227 11.47 -3.62 2.11
CA LYS A 227 12.71 -4.06 1.46
C LYS A 227 12.46 -4.78 0.14
N LEU A 228 11.25 -5.29 -0.05
CA LEU A 228 10.87 -6.08 -1.22
C LEU A 228 9.35 -6.13 -1.36
N SER A 229 8.86 -5.79 -2.56
CA SER A 229 7.54 -6.15 -3.07
C SER A 229 7.68 -7.28 -4.08
N ILE A 230 6.75 -8.22 -4.11
CA ILE A 230 6.84 -9.40 -4.99
C ILE A 230 5.87 -9.24 -6.14
N ASP A 231 6.39 -8.85 -7.29
CA ASP A 231 5.63 -8.62 -8.51
C ASP A 231 5.96 -9.58 -9.65
N THR A 232 7.16 -10.13 -9.65
CA THR A 232 7.70 -10.99 -10.71
C THR A 232 8.21 -12.32 -10.15
N PRO A 233 8.41 -13.35 -11.00
CA PRO A 233 9.08 -14.59 -10.59
C PRO A 233 10.48 -14.36 -10.02
N ALA A 234 11.21 -13.34 -10.52
CA ALA A 234 12.53 -12.97 -10.01
C ALA A 234 12.46 -12.41 -8.58
N ASP A 235 11.44 -11.59 -8.27
CA ASP A 235 11.22 -11.08 -6.91
C ASP A 235 10.90 -12.23 -5.95
N LEU A 236 10.08 -13.18 -6.38
CA LEU A 236 9.76 -14.37 -5.59
C LEU A 236 11.00 -15.23 -5.31
N ALA A 237 11.84 -15.45 -6.31
CA ALA A 237 13.09 -16.20 -6.14
C ALA A 237 14.01 -15.49 -5.14
N ARG A 238 14.18 -14.17 -5.27
CA ARG A 238 14.96 -13.34 -4.34
C ARG A 238 14.37 -13.37 -2.93
N ALA A 239 13.04 -13.30 -2.79
CA ALA A 239 12.38 -13.43 -1.49
C ALA A 239 12.70 -14.76 -0.81
N ARG A 240 12.62 -15.87 -1.53
CA ARG A 240 12.89 -17.21 -1.00
C ARG A 240 14.35 -17.37 -0.56
N GLU A 241 15.28 -16.89 -1.37
CA GLU A 241 16.71 -16.96 -1.11
C GLU A 241 17.11 -16.10 0.11
N GLN A 242 16.56 -14.89 0.18
CA GLN A 242 16.97 -13.89 1.17
C GLN A 242 16.01 -13.79 2.36
N TRP A 243 15.06 -14.72 2.51
CA TRP A 243 13.98 -14.61 3.49
C TRP A 243 14.44 -14.31 4.90
N LYS A 244 15.46 -15.00 5.38
CA LYS A 244 16.00 -14.80 6.73
C LYS A 244 16.57 -13.37 6.91
N ALA A 245 17.27 -12.84 5.92
CA ALA A 245 17.84 -11.48 5.96
C ALA A 245 16.73 -10.41 5.85
N LEU A 246 15.71 -10.65 5.02
CA LEU A 246 14.58 -9.73 4.84
C LEU A 246 13.69 -9.64 6.08
N THR A 247 13.60 -10.70 6.88
CA THR A 247 12.74 -10.78 8.07
C THR A 247 13.48 -10.56 9.39
N ALA A 248 14.81 -10.48 9.38
CA ALA A 248 15.60 -10.07 10.53
C ALA A 248 15.24 -8.61 10.88
N VAL A 249 14.72 -8.43 12.09
CA VAL A 249 14.33 -7.13 12.68
C VAL A 249 15.42 -6.71 13.65
#